data_887a4066528132f4ea0fb845162b224b
#
_entry.id   887a4066528132f4ea0fb845162b224b
#
_cell.length_a   1.000
_cell.length_b   1.000
_cell.length_c   1.000
_cell.angle_alpha   90.00
_cell.angle_beta   90.00
_cell.angle_gamma   90.00
#
_symmetry.space_group_name_H-M   'P 1'
#
loop_
_entity.id
_entity.type
_entity.pdbx_description
1 polymer ?
#
loop_
_entity_poly.entity_id
_entity_poly.type
_entity_poly.pdbx_seq_one_letter_code
_entity_poly.pdbx_strand_id
1 'polypeptide(L)'
;MGIALFVAYRMKAKDKKLLSMAKNANLRAADKAQNDEFYTQYADIQKEVNAYIEYNPDVFRGKTILLPCDDPEWSNFTKFFAQNFEFFGLKKLISTSYAIESKKYQTNWQPTLFETENPLYNIEKSRIKGKIFTLTHDTNNSGRIDIDDLQWSYLEGDGDFRSAEVTALRDEADIIITNPPFSLFREFLAWIMEGKKQCLVIGNMNAITYKEVFPLIKDNKLWLGTTDVRWFYQESTDSPLYEAAHSRWFTNIDHGMRHKPLQLMSMADNLKFNKKLKGLTEYQHYDNYDAIEIPFTEVIPNDYEGVMGVPISFLDKYCPEQFEIIGNEYDLNLSKGRGYVNGKRCYGRVFIRKK
;
A
#
# COMPACT_ATOMS: atom_id res chain seq x y z
N MET A 1 15.02 24.05 -42.22
CA MET A 1 13.96 23.23 -41.59
C MET A 1 14.46 21.79 -41.51
N GLY A 2 14.88 21.27 -40.36
CA GLY A 2 15.30 19.87 -40.29
C GLY A 2 16.49 19.55 -39.35
N ILE A 3 16.63 20.19 -38.19
CA ILE A 3 17.66 19.77 -37.20
C ILE A 3 17.14 19.84 -35.75
N ALA A 4 15.84 19.71 -35.54
CA ALA A 4 15.27 19.77 -34.18
C ALA A 4 14.61 18.47 -33.70
N LEU A 5 14.85 17.31 -34.33
CA LEU A 5 14.11 16.07 -34.02
C LEU A 5 14.98 14.89 -33.57
N PHE A 6 16.24 15.05 -33.17
CA PHE A 6 17.11 13.93 -32.82
C PHE A 6 17.81 14.02 -31.44
N VAL A 7 17.36 14.85 -30.53
CA VAL A 7 17.93 14.95 -29.17
C VAL A 7 17.10 14.25 -28.08
N ALA A 8 15.93 13.70 -28.41
CA ALA A 8 15.01 13.10 -27.43
C ALA A 8 15.27 11.61 -27.14
N TYR A 9 16.30 10.96 -27.66
CA TYR A 9 16.47 9.52 -27.49
C TYR A 9 17.91 9.14 -27.15
N ARG A 10 18.33 9.35 -25.92
CA ARG A 10 19.33 8.58 -25.17
C ARG A 10 19.62 9.19 -23.80
N MET A 11 18.67 9.14 -22.87
CA MET A 11 19.09 9.15 -21.46
C MET A 11 19.91 7.88 -21.23
N LYS A 12 21.22 8.03 -21.06
CA LYS A 12 22.13 6.93 -20.79
C LYS A 12 21.73 6.24 -19.49
N ALA A 13 21.99 4.95 -19.36
CA ALA A 13 21.70 4.16 -18.16
C ALA A 13 22.27 4.81 -16.87
N LYS A 14 23.28 5.66 -17.01
CA LYS A 14 23.86 6.47 -15.94
C LYS A 14 22.90 7.55 -15.41
N ASP A 15 22.10 8.18 -16.29
CA ASP A 15 21.15 9.23 -15.92
C ASP A 15 19.91 8.64 -15.24
N LYS A 16 19.46 7.45 -15.69
CA LYS A 16 18.40 6.69 -15.00
C LYS A 16 18.81 6.25 -13.60
N LYS A 17 20.08 5.85 -13.42
CA LYS A 17 20.63 5.47 -12.12
C LYS A 17 20.79 6.68 -11.20
N LEU A 18 21.21 7.84 -11.74
CA LEU A 18 21.26 9.11 -10.99
C LEU A 18 19.86 9.59 -10.57
N LEU A 19 18.87 9.51 -11.46
CA LEU A 19 17.47 9.85 -11.13
C LEU A 19 16.88 8.91 -10.05
N SER A 20 17.17 7.61 -10.14
CA SER A 20 16.78 6.63 -9.13
C SER A 20 17.49 6.85 -7.78
N MET A 21 18.77 7.25 -7.81
CA MET A 21 19.52 7.59 -6.60
C MET A 21 19.05 8.91 -5.98
N ALA A 22 18.67 9.90 -6.80
CA ALA A 22 18.08 11.16 -6.34
C ALA A 22 16.68 10.93 -5.72
N LYS A 23 15.85 10.10 -6.33
CA LYS A 23 14.54 9.70 -5.78
C LYS A 23 14.68 8.97 -4.43
N ASN A 24 15.62 8.04 -4.32
CA ASN A 24 15.92 7.36 -3.05
C ASN A 24 16.57 8.28 -2.00
N ALA A 25 17.32 9.31 -2.41
CA ALA A 25 17.89 10.29 -1.50
C ALA A 25 16.80 11.22 -0.93
N ASN A 26 15.79 11.58 -1.76
CA ASN A 26 14.66 12.39 -1.31
C ASN A 26 13.74 11.62 -0.36
N LEU A 27 13.48 10.32 -0.61
CA LEU A 27 12.77 9.45 0.33
C LEU A 27 13.53 9.33 1.67
N ARG A 28 14.86 9.13 1.63
CA ARG A 28 15.70 9.09 2.83
C ARG A 28 15.80 10.44 3.55
N ALA A 29 15.67 11.55 2.83
CA ALA A 29 15.63 12.88 3.41
C ALA A 29 14.27 13.14 4.06
N ALA A 30 13.16 12.68 3.45
CA ALA A 30 11.82 12.71 4.02
C ALA A 30 11.73 11.81 5.27
N ASP A 31 12.25 10.58 5.22
CA ASP A 31 12.38 9.68 6.38
C ASP A 31 13.18 10.33 7.53
N LYS A 32 14.30 11.00 7.22
CA LYS A 32 15.11 11.71 8.22
C LYS A 32 14.42 12.94 8.78
N ALA A 33 13.60 13.61 7.98
CA ALA A 33 12.83 14.78 8.41
C ALA A 33 11.53 14.39 9.10
N GLN A 34 11.15 13.09 9.10
CA GLN A 34 9.81 12.59 9.47
C GLN A 34 8.69 13.31 8.70
N ASN A 35 8.98 13.73 7.48
CA ASN A 35 8.11 14.47 6.59
C ASN A 35 7.51 13.47 5.59
N ASP A 36 6.85 12.42 6.11
CA ASP A 36 6.35 11.29 5.33
C ASP A 36 4.82 11.19 5.34
N GLU A 37 4.12 12.25 5.72
CA GLU A 37 2.68 12.39 5.50
C GLU A 37 2.40 12.83 4.06
N PHE A 38 1.79 11.94 3.31
CA PHE A 38 1.40 12.15 1.91
C PHE A 38 -0.10 11.94 1.76
N TYR A 39 -0.79 12.90 1.17
CA TYR A 39 -2.24 12.79 0.95
C TYR A 39 -2.54 12.05 -0.35
N THR A 40 -3.25 10.94 -0.22
CA THR A 40 -3.65 10.10 -1.36
C THR A 40 -4.71 10.81 -2.21
N GLN A 41 -4.62 10.67 -3.54
CA GLN A 41 -5.62 11.24 -4.43
C GLN A 41 -6.96 10.51 -4.30
N TYR A 42 -8.06 11.27 -4.35
CA TYR A 42 -9.42 10.73 -4.30
C TYR A 42 -9.66 9.65 -5.38
N ALA A 43 -9.19 9.89 -6.61
CA ALA A 43 -9.34 8.94 -7.72
C ALA A 43 -8.63 7.60 -7.49
N ASP A 44 -7.48 7.60 -6.81
CA ASP A 44 -6.75 6.37 -6.48
C ASP A 44 -7.49 5.56 -5.41
N ILE A 45 -8.06 6.23 -4.40
CA ILE A 45 -8.90 5.60 -3.38
C ILE A 45 -10.15 4.98 -4.04
N GLN A 46 -10.86 5.76 -4.86
CA GLN A 46 -12.06 5.32 -5.56
C GLN A 46 -11.78 4.10 -6.43
N LYS A 47 -10.70 4.15 -7.22
CA LYS A 47 -10.32 3.06 -8.12
C LYS A 47 -10.01 1.76 -7.36
N GLU A 48 -9.29 1.86 -6.26
CA GLU A 48 -8.97 0.69 -5.44
C GLU A 48 -10.21 0.14 -4.76
N VAL A 49 -10.99 0.97 -4.06
CA VAL A 49 -12.20 0.55 -3.33
C VAL A 49 -13.24 -0.06 -4.26
N ASN A 50 -13.42 0.48 -5.47
CA ASN A 50 -14.37 -0.06 -6.44
C ASN A 50 -14.06 -1.53 -6.80
N ALA A 51 -12.79 -1.93 -6.87
CA ALA A 51 -12.43 -3.31 -7.18
C ALA A 51 -12.90 -4.31 -6.10
N TYR A 52 -13.00 -3.88 -4.85
CA TYR A 52 -13.55 -4.71 -3.76
C TYR A 52 -15.06 -4.78 -3.82
N ILE A 53 -15.74 -3.67 -4.13
CA ILE A 53 -17.21 -3.60 -4.28
C ILE A 53 -17.66 -4.41 -5.50
N GLU A 54 -16.93 -4.36 -6.62
CA GLU A 54 -17.20 -5.18 -7.80
C GLU A 54 -17.13 -6.68 -7.49
N TYR A 55 -16.23 -7.08 -6.61
CA TYR A 55 -16.07 -8.48 -6.19
C TYR A 55 -17.10 -8.88 -5.14
N ASN A 56 -17.32 -8.03 -4.13
CA ASN A 56 -18.30 -8.21 -3.07
C ASN A 56 -19.01 -6.88 -2.76
N PRO A 57 -20.22 -6.65 -3.28
CA PRO A 57 -20.96 -5.40 -3.07
C PRO A 57 -21.24 -5.07 -1.60
N ASP A 58 -21.24 -6.07 -0.72
CA ASP A 58 -21.52 -5.91 0.71
C ASP A 58 -20.25 -5.85 1.58
N VAL A 59 -19.07 -5.69 0.97
CA VAL A 59 -17.77 -5.72 1.68
C VAL A 59 -17.70 -4.73 2.84
N PHE A 60 -18.35 -3.59 2.72
CA PHE A 60 -18.39 -2.53 3.74
C PHE A 60 -19.71 -2.46 4.51
N ARG A 61 -20.75 -3.20 4.10
CA ARG A 61 -22.09 -3.11 4.69
C ARG A 61 -22.10 -3.50 6.17
N GLY A 62 -22.66 -2.61 6.99
CA GLY A 62 -22.75 -2.78 8.44
C GLY A 62 -21.40 -2.69 9.17
N LYS A 63 -20.33 -2.25 8.51
CA LYS A 63 -18.99 -2.17 9.07
C LYS A 63 -18.72 -0.83 9.73
N THR A 64 -17.91 -0.88 10.78
CA THR A 64 -17.23 0.29 11.34
C THR A 64 -15.84 0.42 10.70
N ILE A 65 -15.59 1.55 10.03
CA ILE A 65 -14.29 1.86 9.41
C ILE A 65 -13.54 2.84 10.29
N LEU A 66 -12.27 2.56 10.55
CA LEU A 66 -11.33 3.47 11.20
C LEU A 66 -10.30 3.96 10.18
N LEU A 67 -10.16 5.28 10.10
CA LEU A 67 -9.17 6.01 9.30
C LEU A 67 -8.18 6.70 10.26
N PRO A 68 -7.22 5.99 10.84
CA PRO A 68 -6.25 6.60 11.74
C PRO A 68 -5.23 7.43 10.93
N CYS A 69 -4.83 8.56 11.43
CA CYS A 69 -3.93 9.52 10.76
C CYS A 69 -4.56 10.28 9.59
N ASP A 70 -5.87 10.33 9.49
CA ASP A 70 -6.62 10.93 8.38
C ASP A 70 -7.47 12.12 8.84
N ASP A 71 -6.85 13.29 8.89
CA ASP A 71 -7.58 14.54 9.20
C ASP A 71 -8.61 14.84 8.10
N PRO A 72 -9.91 14.94 8.42
CA PRO A 72 -10.97 15.15 7.42
C PRO A 72 -10.82 16.40 6.58
N GLU A 73 -10.15 17.43 7.07
CA GLU A 73 -9.93 18.66 6.31
C GLU A 73 -9.03 18.41 5.11
N TRP A 74 -8.09 17.50 5.25
CA TRP A 74 -7.06 17.23 4.24
C TRP A 74 -7.19 15.85 3.60
N SER A 75 -7.62 14.83 4.39
CA SER A 75 -7.68 13.46 3.92
C SER A 75 -8.82 13.21 2.94
N ASN A 76 -8.46 12.72 1.75
CA ASN A 76 -9.43 12.23 0.79
C ASN A 76 -10.07 10.90 1.22
N PHE A 77 -9.47 10.15 2.15
CA PHE A 77 -10.10 8.93 2.69
C PHE A 77 -11.37 9.28 3.46
N THR A 78 -11.29 10.23 4.38
CA THR A 78 -12.46 10.65 5.15
C THR A 78 -13.55 11.21 4.24
N LYS A 79 -13.18 12.07 3.28
CA LYS A 79 -14.12 12.62 2.28
C LYS A 79 -14.78 11.53 1.46
N PHE A 80 -14.00 10.56 0.97
CA PHE A 80 -14.51 9.48 0.14
C PHE A 80 -15.51 8.59 0.90
N PHE A 81 -15.15 8.13 2.10
CA PHE A 81 -16.03 7.25 2.88
C PHE A 81 -17.23 7.96 3.45
N ALA A 82 -17.12 9.24 3.82
CA ALA A 82 -18.26 10.04 4.28
C ALA A 82 -19.28 10.27 3.14
N GLN A 83 -18.82 10.67 1.95
CA GLN A 83 -19.70 10.88 0.78
C GLN A 83 -20.39 9.60 0.30
N ASN A 84 -19.81 8.45 0.55
CA ASN A 84 -20.36 7.15 0.16
C ASN A 84 -20.93 6.36 1.34
N PHE A 85 -21.13 6.97 2.49
CA PHE A 85 -21.54 6.32 3.74
C PHE A 85 -22.82 5.47 3.57
N GLU A 86 -23.87 6.06 3.01
CA GLU A 86 -25.15 5.38 2.77
C GLU A 86 -25.03 4.33 1.66
N PHE A 87 -24.33 4.65 0.56
CA PHE A 87 -24.14 3.73 -0.55
C PHE A 87 -23.43 2.44 -0.13
N PHE A 88 -22.39 2.56 0.72
CA PHE A 88 -21.70 1.41 1.29
C PHE A 88 -22.46 0.75 2.42
N GLY A 89 -23.49 1.41 2.95
CA GLY A 89 -24.27 0.93 4.10
C GLY A 89 -23.42 0.81 5.36
N LEU A 90 -22.52 1.77 5.60
CA LEU A 90 -21.63 1.75 6.77
C LEU A 90 -22.43 1.85 8.07
N LYS A 91 -21.94 1.18 9.11
CA LYS A 91 -22.45 1.36 10.47
C LYS A 91 -21.89 2.61 11.12
N LYS A 92 -20.59 2.85 10.96
CA LYS A 92 -19.86 3.95 11.58
C LYS A 92 -18.58 4.26 10.80
N LEU A 93 -18.26 5.53 10.66
CA LEU A 93 -16.96 5.98 10.17
C LEU A 93 -16.28 6.75 11.30
N ILE A 94 -15.02 6.40 11.58
CA ILE A 94 -14.17 7.06 12.57
C ILE A 94 -12.90 7.52 11.85
N SER A 95 -12.55 8.78 12.00
CA SER A 95 -11.29 9.33 11.53
C SER A 95 -10.54 9.98 12.68
N THR A 96 -9.22 9.87 12.74
CA THR A 96 -8.42 10.54 13.76
C THR A 96 -7.29 11.33 13.11
N SER A 97 -6.94 12.46 13.72
CA SER A 97 -5.78 13.24 13.33
C SER A 97 -4.75 13.33 14.44
N TYR A 98 -3.50 13.54 14.04
CA TYR A 98 -2.40 13.82 14.96
C TYR A 98 -2.44 15.25 15.48
N ALA A 99 -2.02 15.46 16.72
CA ALA A 99 -1.74 16.78 17.26
C ALA A 99 -0.66 17.50 16.47
N ILE A 100 -0.79 18.79 16.27
CA ILE A 100 0.10 19.60 15.43
C ILE A 100 1.53 19.60 15.97
N GLU A 101 1.72 19.75 17.29
CA GLU A 101 3.04 19.74 17.91
C GLU A 101 3.72 18.36 17.86
N SER A 102 2.95 17.29 17.70
CA SER A 102 3.49 15.95 17.47
C SER A 102 3.98 15.76 16.02
N LYS A 103 3.57 16.65 15.09
CA LYS A 103 4.07 16.73 13.72
C LYS A 103 5.37 17.56 13.68
N LYS A 104 6.51 16.94 13.65
CA LYS A 104 7.84 17.56 13.80
C LYS A 104 8.23 18.61 12.75
N TYR A 105 7.43 18.84 11.72
CA TYR A 105 7.79 19.65 10.55
C TYR A 105 6.85 20.81 10.24
N GLN A 106 5.76 21.01 11.00
CA GLN A 106 4.85 22.14 10.75
C GLN A 106 5.24 23.35 11.60
N THR A 107 6.06 24.23 11.05
CA THR A 107 6.44 25.51 11.69
C THR A 107 5.42 26.64 11.46
N ASN A 108 4.53 26.53 10.45
CA ASN A 108 3.62 27.60 10.00
C ASN A 108 2.14 27.16 9.96
N TRP A 109 1.72 26.27 10.85
CA TRP A 109 0.33 25.87 10.91
C TRP A 109 -0.60 27.04 11.23
N GLN A 110 -1.68 27.15 10.47
CA GLN A 110 -2.82 28.05 10.77
C GLN A 110 -4.10 27.20 10.79
N PRO A 111 -5.00 27.44 11.74
CA PRO A 111 -6.27 26.72 11.79
C PRO A 111 -7.11 27.07 10.57
N THR A 112 -7.86 26.12 10.07
CA THR A 112 -8.79 26.33 8.96
C THR A 112 -10.07 27.00 9.45
N LEU A 113 -10.89 27.53 8.52
CA LEU A 113 -12.20 28.08 8.86
C LEU A 113 -13.12 27.02 9.46
N PHE A 114 -13.07 25.78 8.93
CA PHE A 114 -13.83 24.65 9.45
C PHE A 114 -13.51 24.36 10.93
N GLU A 115 -12.24 24.43 11.32
CA GLU A 115 -11.86 24.31 12.72
C GLU A 115 -12.38 25.46 13.57
N THR A 116 -12.12 26.70 13.14
CA THR A 116 -12.39 27.89 13.95
C THR A 116 -13.88 28.20 14.13
N GLU A 117 -14.73 27.76 13.20
CA GLU A 117 -16.18 27.89 13.29
C GLU A 117 -16.82 26.89 14.25
N ASN A 118 -16.10 25.82 14.62
CA ASN A 118 -16.66 24.84 15.54
C ASN A 118 -16.62 25.33 17.00
N PRO A 119 -17.74 25.23 17.74
CA PRO A 119 -17.80 25.67 19.15
C PRO A 119 -16.82 24.99 20.11
N LEU A 120 -16.33 23.80 19.74
CA LEU A 120 -15.35 23.04 20.52
C LEU A 120 -13.92 23.49 20.27
N TYR A 121 -13.69 24.33 19.24
CA TYR A 121 -12.36 24.76 18.88
C TYR A 121 -11.63 25.47 20.02
N ASN A 122 -10.41 25.03 20.28
CA ASN A 122 -9.48 25.62 21.21
C ASN A 122 -8.06 25.51 20.67
N ILE A 123 -7.42 26.66 20.44
CA ILE A 123 -6.11 26.70 19.78
C ILE A 123 -5.01 25.93 20.55
N GLU A 124 -5.03 26.00 21.88
CA GLU A 124 -4.05 25.30 22.71
C GLU A 124 -4.26 23.79 22.67
N LYS A 125 -5.52 23.35 22.75
CA LYS A 125 -5.86 21.92 22.61
C LYS A 125 -5.52 21.40 21.22
N SER A 126 -5.82 22.14 20.14
CA SER A 126 -5.51 21.73 18.77
C SER A 126 -4.01 21.52 18.53
N ARG A 127 -3.15 22.19 19.30
CA ARG A 127 -1.70 22.04 19.21
C ARG A 127 -1.18 20.72 19.81
N ILE A 128 -1.76 20.30 20.94
CA ILE A 128 -1.22 19.21 21.77
C ILE A 128 -2.09 17.94 21.77
N LYS A 129 -3.34 18.03 21.32
CA LYS A 129 -4.28 16.90 21.27
C LYS A 129 -4.64 16.55 19.84
N GLY A 130 -4.74 15.25 19.58
CA GLY A 130 -5.37 14.73 18.36
C GLY A 130 -6.87 15.02 18.35
N LYS A 131 -7.48 14.85 17.18
CA LYS A 131 -8.93 14.96 17.02
C LYS A 131 -9.51 13.63 16.59
N ILE A 132 -10.76 13.39 16.99
CA ILE A 132 -11.56 12.27 16.52
C ILE A 132 -12.81 12.83 15.83
N PHE A 133 -13.11 12.28 14.67
CA PHE A 133 -14.29 12.59 13.87
C PHE A 133 -15.11 11.32 13.72
N THR A 134 -16.41 11.44 13.89
CA THR A 134 -17.33 10.31 13.88
C THR A 134 -18.53 10.64 13.00
N LEU A 135 -18.92 9.69 12.14
CA LEU A 135 -20.12 9.76 11.31
C LEU A 135 -20.96 8.50 11.54
N THR A 136 -22.24 8.68 11.89
CA THR A 136 -23.17 7.59 12.17
C THR A 136 -24.58 7.81 11.59
N HIS A 137 -25.03 9.05 11.47
CA HIS A 137 -26.37 9.42 11.04
C HIS A 137 -26.41 10.87 10.54
N ASP A 138 -27.49 11.23 9.87
CA ASP A 138 -27.80 12.60 9.47
C ASP A 138 -28.02 13.46 10.71
N THR A 139 -27.09 14.36 11.00
CA THR A 139 -27.10 15.24 12.18
C THR A 139 -27.73 16.60 11.88
N ASN A 140 -27.74 17.00 10.62
CA ASN A 140 -28.22 18.30 10.17
C ASN A 140 -29.63 18.25 9.53
N ASN A 141 -30.23 17.06 9.47
CA ASN A 141 -31.55 16.79 8.87
C ASN A 141 -31.65 17.18 7.39
N SER A 142 -30.55 17.03 6.66
CA SER A 142 -30.47 17.30 5.21
C SER A 142 -31.19 16.23 4.38
N GLY A 143 -31.50 15.07 4.97
CA GLY A 143 -32.08 13.90 4.31
C GLY A 143 -31.07 12.96 3.69
N ARG A 144 -29.78 13.16 3.94
CA ARG A 144 -28.67 12.28 3.54
C ARG A 144 -27.54 12.37 4.59
N ILE A 145 -26.72 11.34 4.62
CA ILE A 145 -25.53 11.29 5.48
C ILE A 145 -24.32 11.63 4.65
N ASP A 146 -23.59 12.69 4.99
CA ASP A 146 -22.38 13.08 4.27
C ASP A 146 -21.33 13.74 5.20
N ILE A 147 -20.34 14.43 4.61
CA ILE A 147 -19.22 15.02 5.36
C ILE A 147 -19.66 16.12 6.34
N ASP A 148 -20.79 16.79 6.06
CA ASP A 148 -21.31 17.88 6.91
C ASP A 148 -21.93 17.33 8.21
N ASP A 149 -22.13 16.00 8.31
CA ASP A 149 -22.62 15.32 9.50
C ASP A 149 -21.49 14.83 10.43
N LEU A 150 -20.24 15.04 10.06
CA LEU A 150 -19.10 14.66 10.88
C LEU A 150 -19.10 15.40 12.23
N GLN A 151 -19.23 14.64 13.29
CA GLN A 151 -19.07 15.15 14.66
C GLN A 151 -17.61 15.00 15.08
N TRP A 152 -17.00 16.03 15.65
CA TRP A 152 -15.64 15.93 16.11
C TRP A 152 -15.46 16.37 17.57
N SER A 153 -14.45 15.82 18.21
CA SER A 153 -13.97 16.21 19.53
C SER A 153 -12.45 16.03 19.64
N TYR A 154 -11.86 16.49 20.73
CA TYR A 154 -10.46 16.20 21.02
C TYR A 154 -10.30 14.81 21.62
N LEU A 155 -9.24 14.11 21.21
CA LEU A 155 -8.73 12.96 21.92
C LEU A 155 -8.10 13.41 23.25
N GLU A 156 -7.93 12.49 24.19
CA GLU A 156 -7.17 12.79 25.41
C GLU A 156 -5.67 12.91 25.14
N GLY A 157 -5.15 12.07 24.22
CA GLY A 157 -3.76 12.07 23.75
C GLY A 157 -3.55 12.87 22.47
N ASP A 158 -2.37 12.68 21.88
CA ASP A 158 -1.93 13.36 20.66
C ASP A 158 -2.40 12.70 19.35
N GLY A 159 -3.14 11.59 19.44
CA GLY A 159 -3.64 10.84 18.29
C GLY A 159 -2.67 9.78 17.76
N ASP A 160 -1.59 9.45 18.48
CA ASP A 160 -0.70 8.36 18.10
C ASP A 160 -1.48 7.04 18.06
N PHE A 161 -1.37 6.30 16.93
CA PHE A 161 -2.07 5.03 16.75
C PHE A 161 -1.67 3.99 17.81
N ARG A 162 -0.50 4.11 18.42
CA ARG A 162 0.01 3.24 19.48
C ARG A 162 -0.59 3.54 20.85
N SER A 163 -1.25 4.68 21.01
CA SER A 163 -1.89 5.05 22.27
C SER A 163 -3.01 4.06 22.65
N ALA A 164 -3.28 3.91 23.94
CA ALA A 164 -4.37 3.08 24.42
C ALA A 164 -5.73 3.54 23.87
N GLU A 165 -5.91 4.85 23.71
CA GLU A 165 -7.13 5.48 23.21
C GLU A 165 -7.38 5.09 21.74
N VAL A 166 -6.40 5.29 20.84
CA VAL A 166 -6.54 4.93 19.42
C VAL A 166 -6.57 3.41 19.24
N THR A 167 -5.89 2.66 20.11
CA THR A 167 -5.98 1.19 20.14
C THR A 167 -7.40 0.73 20.49
N ALA A 168 -8.11 1.41 21.40
CA ALA A 168 -9.51 1.10 21.68
C ALA A 168 -10.41 1.37 20.46
N LEU A 169 -10.15 2.44 19.70
CA LEU A 169 -10.85 2.70 18.42
C LEU A 169 -10.56 1.61 17.38
N ARG A 170 -9.30 1.13 17.30
CA ARG A 170 -8.95 -0.03 16.47
C ARG A 170 -9.80 -1.24 16.87
N ASP A 171 -9.91 -1.51 18.16
CA ASP A 171 -10.62 -2.69 18.65
C ASP A 171 -12.12 -2.61 18.40
N GLU A 172 -12.70 -1.40 18.38
CA GLU A 172 -14.09 -1.15 17.95
C GLU A 172 -14.29 -1.36 16.44
N ALA A 173 -13.31 -0.99 15.61
CA ALA A 173 -13.43 -1.03 14.15
C ALA A 173 -13.45 -2.46 13.60
N ASP A 174 -14.09 -2.64 12.45
CA ASP A 174 -14.01 -3.85 11.63
C ASP A 174 -12.86 -3.76 10.63
N ILE A 175 -12.69 -2.58 10.03
CA ILE A 175 -11.75 -2.35 8.92
C ILE A 175 -10.93 -1.09 9.21
N ILE A 176 -9.62 -1.16 8.96
CA ILE A 176 -8.70 -0.02 9.04
C ILE A 176 -8.25 0.34 7.63
N ILE A 177 -8.48 1.59 7.23
CA ILE A 177 -8.14 2.09 5.89
C ILE A 177 -7.38 3.40 6.06
N THR A 178 -6.16 3.52 5.52
CA THR A 178 -5.37 4.75 5.62
C THR A 178 -4.10 4.69 4.77
N ASN A 179 -3.44 5.84 4.65
CA ASN A 179 -2.06 5.95 4.23
C ASN A 179 -1.18 6.27 5.44
N PRO A 180 -0.63 5.26 6.14
CA PRO A 180 0.18 5.51 7.34
C PRO A 180 1.54 6.11 6.97
N PRO A 181 2.22 6.79 7.90
CA PRO A 181 3.60 7.21 7.70
C PRO A 181 4.47 6.03 7.29
N PHE A 182 5.19 6.15 6.16
CA PHE A 182 5.97 5.03 5.59
C PHE A 182 7.10 4.56 6.51
N SER A 183 7.65 5.45 7.32
CA SER A 183 8.66 5.13 8.33
C SER A 183 8.12 4.19 9.42
N LEU A 184 6.83 4.28 9.73
CA LEU A 184 6.14 3.51 10.76
C LEU A 184 5.34 2.32 10.21
N PHE A 185 5.39 2.07 8.90
CA PHE A 185 4.56 1.06 8.24
C PHE A 185 4.63 -0.33 8.91
N ARG A 186 5.81 -0.78 9.33
CA ARG A 186 5.98 -2.09 9.99
C ARG A 186 5.27 -2.16 11.33
N GLU A 187 5.41 -1.12 12.14
CA GLU A 187 4.77 -1.02 13.45
C GLU A 187 3.25 -0.90 13.29
N PHE A 188 2.82 -0.09 12.32
CA PHE A 188 1.42 0.10 12.01
C PHE A 188 0.73 -1.19 11.54
N LEU A 189 1.37 -1.93 10.64
CA LEU A 189 0.86 -3.22 10.19
C LEU A 189 0.80 -4.25 11.32
N ALA A 190 1.82 -4.30 12.18
CA ALA A 190 1.83 -5.17 13.36
C ALA A 190 0.67 -4.84 14.30
N TRP A 191 0.42 -3.55 14.56
CA TRP A 191 -0.70 -3.07 15.36
C TRP A 191 -2.07 -3.49 14.79
N ILE A 192 -2.25 -3.44 13.46
CA ILE A 192 -3.47 -3.93 12.80
C ILE A 192 -3.64 -5.44 13.00
N MET A 193 -2.56 -6.22 12.76
CA MET A 193 -2.59 -7.68 12.84
C MET A 193 -2.82 -8.18 14.28
N GLU A 194 -2.27 -7.49 15.28
CA GLU A 194 -2.53 -7.75 16.69
C GLU A 194 -4.03 -7.63 17.03
N GLY A 195 -4.70 -6.58 16.50
CA GLY A 195 -6.14 -6.38 16.62
C GLY A 195 -6.98 -7.33 15.78
N LYS A 196 -6.37 -8.18 14.93
CA LYS A 196 -7.04 -9.09 13.99
C LYS A 196 -8.05 -8.37 13.09
N LYS A 197 -7.70 -7.16 12.65
CA LYS A 197 -8.59 -6.32 11.86
C LYS A 197 -8.39 -6.54 10.36
N GLN A 198 -9.45 -6.33 9.58
CA GLN A 198 -9.30 -6.15 8.15
C GLN A 198 -8.60 -4.81 7.87
N CYS A 199 -7.87 -4.75 6.76
CA CYS A 199 -7.16 -3.53 6.40
C CYS A 199 -7.05 -3.31 4.89
N LEU A 200 -6.94 -2.03 4.54
CA LEU A 200 -6.57 -1.55 3.22
C LEU A 200 -5.65 -0.34 3.41
N VAL A 201 -4.35 -0.56 3.33
CA VAL A 201 -3.34 0.45 3.69
C VAL A 201 -2.30 0.63 2.59
N ILE A 202 -1.80 1.85 2.45
CA ILE A 202 -0.75 2.17 1.47
C ILE A 202 0.62 1.99 2.13
N GLY A 203 1.52 1.35 1.41
CA GLY A 203 2.90 1.16 1.84
C GLY A 203 3.86 1.16 0.67
N ASN A 204 5.15 1.29 0.97
CA ASN A 204 6.18 1.15 -0.05
C ASN A 204 6.23 -0.30 -0.55
N MET A 205 6.32 -0.52 -1.87
CA MET A 205 6.39 -1.84 -2.49
C MET A 205 7.53 -2.71 -1.91
N ASN A 206 8.62 -2.10 -1.47
CA ASN A 206 9.71 -2.84 -0.83
C ASN A 206 9.29 -3.55 0.47
N ALA A 207 8.17 -3.13 1.08
CA ALA A 207 7.67 -3.75 2.31
C ALA A 207 7.35 -5.24 2.13
N ILE A 208 7.02 -5.70 0.92
CA ILE A 208 6.85 -7.14 0.63
C ILE A 208 8.08 -7.99 0.97
N THR A 209 9.26 -7.38 1.09
CA THR A 209 10.51 -8.08 1.43
C THR A 209 10.86 -8.01 2.91
N TYR A 210 10.10 -7.26 3.71
CA TYR A 210 10.40 -7.10 5.14
C TYR A 210 10.11 -8.40 5.89
N LYS A 211 10.94 -8.70 6.87
CA LYS A 211 10.82 -9.93 7.68
C LYS A 211 9.53 -10.00 8.48
N GLU A 212 8.90 -8.85 8.77
CA GLU A 212 7.61 -8.75 9.45
C GLU A 212 6.42 -8.88 8.49
N VAL A 213 6.60 -8.58 7.20
CA VAL A 213 5.52 -8.52 6.19
C VAL A 213 5.46 -9.79 5.36
N PHE A 214 6.61 -10.27 4.87
CA PHE A 214 6.64 -11.42 3.96
C PHE A 214 5.99 -12.69 4.55
N PRO A 215 6.17 -13.05 5.84
CA PRO A 215 5.46 -14.19 6.43
C PRO A 215 3.94 -14.07 6.35
N LEU A 216 3.39 -12.86 6.49
CA LEU A 216 1.95 -12.64 6.35
C LEU A 216 1.47 -12.92 4.91
N ILE A 217 2.28 -12.53 3.91
CA ILE A 217 1.99 -12.79 2.50
C ILE A 217 2.08 -14.29 2.22
N LYS A 218 3.13 -14.94 2.67
CA LYS A 218 3.33 -16.40 2.54
C LYS A 218 2.19 -17.20 3.16
N ASP A 219 1.79 -16.82 4.37
CA ASP A 219 0.70 -17.47 5.12
C ASP A 219 -0.70 -17.09 4.62
N ASN A 220 -0.79 -16.33 3.53
CA ASN A 220 -2.06 -15.88 2.97
C ASN A 220 -2.91 -15.07 3.97
N LYS A 221 -2.28 -14.25 4.79
CA LYS A 221 -2.89 -13.34 5.79
C LYS A 221 -2.84 -11.87 5.35
N LEU A 222 -2.04 -11.57 4.33
CA LEU A 222 -1.89 -10.25 3.72
C LEU A 222 -1.53 -10.42 2.25
N TRP A 223 -1.98 -9.51 1.41
CA TRP A 223 -1.66 -9.50 -0.03
C TRP A 223 -1.65 -8.07 -0.57
N LEU A 224 -1.29 -7.93 -1.84
CA LEU A 224 -1.30 -6.64 -2.52
C LEU A 224 -2.71 -6.32 -3.02
N GLY A 225 -3.06 -5.04 -3.02
CA GLY A 225 -4.28 -4.55 -3.62
C GLY A 225 -4.23 -4.55 -5.16
N THR A 226 -5.22 -3.96 -5.78
CA THR A 226 -5.47 -4.07 -7.21
C THR A 226 -4.76 -3.00 -8.04
N THR A 227 -4.38 -1.88 -7.44
CA THR A 227 -3.84 -0.72 -8.14
C THR A 227 -2.52 -0.21 -7.57
N ASP A 228 -1.78 0.54 -8.39
CA ASP A 228 -0.60 1.29 -7.96
C ASP A 228 -1.01 2.69 -7.49
N VAL A 229 -0.33 3.20 -6.47
CA VAL A 229 -0.41 4.61 -6.06
C VAL A 229 0.94 5.26 -6.38
N ARG A 230 0.93 6.29 -7.23
CA ARG A 230 2.17 6.93 -7.69
C ARG A 230 2.30 8.38 -7.27
N TRP A 231 1.19 9.08 -7.18
CA TRP A 231 1.15 10.52 -6.99
C TRP A 231 0.39 10.87 -5.72
N PHE A 232 1.00 11.68 -4.91
CA PHE A 232 0.43 12.16 -3.65
C PHE A 232 0.43 13.68 -3.64
N TYR A 233 -0.51 14.27 -2.88
CA TYR A 233 -0.46 15.67 -2.55
C TYR A 233 0.50 15.90 -1.38
N GLN A 234 1.25 16.98 -1.44
CA GLN A 234 2.11 17.44 -0.35
C GLN A 234 1.75 18.88 0.00
N GLU A 235 1.49 19.14 1.27
CA GLU A 235 0.96 20.41 1.75
C GLU A 235 1.93 21.60 1.59
N SER A 236 3.24 21.35 1.54
CA SER A 236 4.29 22.36 1.73
C SER A 236 5.05 22.81 0.49
N THR A 237 4.64 22.42 -0.72
CA THR A 237 5.38 22.74 -1.95
C THR A 237 4.52 23.44 -3.00
N ASP A 238 5.13 24.34 -3.80
CA ASP A 238 4.50 24.96 -4.97
C ASP A 238 4.07 23.95 -6.04
N SER A 239 4.52 22.69 -5.90
CA SER A 239 4.08 21.56 -6.72
C SER A 239 3.18 20.64 -5.89
N PRO A 240 1.87 20.63 -6.12
CA PRO A 240 0.93 19.87 -5.29
C PRO A 240 1.03 18.35 -5.47
N LEU A 241 1.82 17.85 -6.40
CA LEU A 241 1.96 16.44 -6.70
C LEU A 241 3.39 15.97 -6.46
N TYR A 242 3.55 15.00 -5.58
CA TYR A 242 4.79 14.30 -5.32
C TYR A 242 4.73 12.86 -5.85
N GLU A 243 5.70 12.48 -6.69
CA GLU A 243 5.84 11.09 -7.14
C GLU A 243 6.55 10.27 -6.09
N ALA A 244 5.80 9.53 -5.27
CA ALA A 244 6.40 8.51 -4.42
C ALA A 244 6.71 7.27 -5.27
N ALA A 245 7.98 6.90 -5.33
CA ALA A 245 8.40 5.72 -6.07
C ALA A 245 7.81 4.46 -5.42
N HIS A 246 7.02 3.70 -6.20
CA HIS A 246 6.62 2.34 -5.87
C HIS A 246 5.75 2.17 -4.61
N SER A 247 4.69 2.96 -4.45
CA SER A 247 3.68 2.71 -3.42
C SER A 247 2.61 1.75 -3.92
N ARG A 248 2.14 0.87 -3.01
CA ARG A 248 1.12 -0.15 -3.28
C ARG A 248 0.13 -0.22 -2.14
N TRP A 249 -1.06 -0.72 -2.44
CA TRP A 249 -2.01 -1.14 -1.43
C TRP A 249 -1.60 -2.49 -0.86
N PHE A 250 -1.73 -2.61 0.46
CA PHE A 250 -1.61 -3.85 1.22
C PHE A 250 -2.95 -4.10 1.91
N THR A 251 -3.44 -5.32 1.82
CA THR A 251 -4.78 -5.64 2.29
C THR A 251 -4.90 -7.10 2.74
N ASN A 252 -5.88 -7.38 3.58
CA ASN A 252 -6.38 -8.72 3.86
C ASN A 252 -7.89 -8.82 3.57
N ILE A 253 -8.45 -7.84 2.84
CA ILE A 253 -9.80 -7.89 2.29
C ILE A 253 -9.73 -8.57 0.93
N ASP A 254 -10.57 -9.57 0.70
CA ASP A 254 -10.55 -10.33 -0.54
C ASP A 254 -11.03 -9.52 -1.75
N HIS A 255 -10.47 -9.81 -2.93
CA HIS A 255 -10.79 -9.13 -4.18
C HIS A 255 -10.57 -10.01 -5.41
N GLY A 256 -11.28 -9.73 -6.51
CA GLY A 256 -11.30 -10.60 -7.69
C GLY A 256 -9.97 -10.81 -8.39
N MET A 257 -9.01 -9.89 -8.27
CA MET A 257 -7.68 -10.05 -8.90
C MET A 257 -6.89 -11.23 -8.31
N ARG A 258 -7.09 -11.56 -7.02
CA ARG A 258 -6.43 -12.70 -6.37
C ARG A 258 -6.87 -14.04 -6.94
N HIS A 259 -8.08 -14.14 -7.43
CA HIS A 259 -8.69 -15.37 -7.96
C HIS A 259 -8.56 -15.48 -9.47
N LYS A 260 -7.77 -14.59 -10.09
CA LYS A 260 -7.54 -14.60 -11.54
C LYS A 260 -6.30 -15.40 -11.88
N PRO A 261 -6.45 -16.64 -12.40
CA PRO A 261 -5.30 -17.46 -12.71
C PRO A 261 -4.48 -16.89 -13.85
N LEU A 262 -3.17 -17.07 -13.77
CA LEU A 262 -2.24 -16.74 -14.86
C LEU A 262 -2.45 -17.70 -16.02
N GLN A 263 -2.46 -17.15 -17.23
CA GLN A 263 -2.39 -17.94 -18.47
C GLN A 263 -0.94 -18.40 -18.68
N LEU A 264 -0.73 -19.70 -18.67
CA LEU A 264 0.59 -20.31 -18.72
C LEU A 264 0.76 -21.16 -19.98
N MET A 265 1.98 -21.18 -20.51
CA MET A 265 2.38 -22.08 -21.59
C MET A 265 3.27 -23.22 -21.03
N SER A 266 3.49 -24.28 -21.85
CA SER A 266 4.46 -25.32 -21.51
C SER A 266 5.90 -24.78 -21.49
N MET A 267 6.82 -25.49 -20.84
CA MET A 267 8.25 -25.17 -20.89
C MET A 267 8.75 -25.10 -22.35
N ALA A 268 8.37 -26.08 -23.16
CA ALA A 268 8.76 -26.16 -24.56
C ALA A 268 8.23 -24.96 -25.38
N ASP A 269 6.96 -24.58 -25.19
CA ASP A 269 6.37 -23.44 -25.90
C ASP A 269 6.96 -22.11 -25.45
N ASN A 270 7.23 -21.93 -24.17
CA ASN A 270 7.91 -20.74 -23.65
C ASN A 270 9.31 -20.59 -24.31
N LEU A 271 10.11 -21.65 -24.34
CA LEU A 271 11.45 -21.61 -24.94
C LEU A 271 11.38 -21.32 -26.44
N LYS A 272 10.37 -21.87 -27.14
CA LYS A 272 10.20 -21.72 -28.59
C LYS A 272 9.66 -20.36 -29.00
N PHE A 273 8.65 -19.85 -28.30
CA PHE A 273 7.87 -18.69 -28.76
C PHE A 273 8.09 -17.41 -27.96
N ASN A 274 8.55 -17.51 -26.70
CA ASN A 274 8.70 -16.32 -25.90
C ASN A 274 10.01 -15.59 -26.19
N LYS A 275 9.91 -14.36 -26.72
CA LYS A 275 11.07 -13.54 -27.08
C LYS A 275 12.00 -13.23 -25.90
N LYS A 276 11.48 -13.28 -24.66
CA LYS A 276 12.26 -13.02 -23.43
C LYS A 276 13.20 -14.17 -23.08
N LEU A 277 12.95 -15.39 -23.59
CA LEU A 277 13.81 -16.56 -23.42
C LEU A 277 14.68 -16.86 -24.66
N LYS A 278 14.72 -15.95 -25.64
CA LYS A 278 15.47 -16.14 -26.86
C LYS A 278 16.94 -16.45 -26.59
N GLY A 279 17.39 -17.59 -27.10
CA GLY A 279 18.78 -18.07 -26.95
C GLY A 279 18.97 -19.05 -25.78
N LEU A 280 17.93 -19.31 -24.99
CA LEU A 280 17.93 -20.39 -24.01
C LEU A 280 17.39 -21.67 -24.66
N THR A 281 18.03 -22.79 -24.38
CA THR A 281 17.60 -24.14 -24.79
C THR A 281 16.84 -24.85 -23.68
N GLU A 282 17.01 -24.41 -22.46
CA GLU A 282 16.36 -24.94 -21.24
C GLU A 282 16.20 -23.87 -20.18
N TYR A 283 15.35 -24.12 -19.20
CA TYR A 283 15.28 -23.32 -17.99
C TYR A 283 16.50 -23.58 -17.11
N GLN A 284 17.10 -22.52 -16.59
CA GLN A 284 18.29 -22.62 -15.77
C GLN A 284 17.95 -23.06 -14.34
N HIS A 285 18.81 -23.89 -13.75
CA HIS A 285 18.71 -24.29 -12.35
C HIS A 285 19.50 -23.34 -11.44
N TYR A 286 19.05 -23.20 -10.21
CA TYR A 286 19.84 -22.54 -9.18
C TYR A 286 21.02 -23.41 -8.78
N ASP A 287 22.19 -22.77 -8.56
CA ASP A 287 23.40 -23.46 -8.11
C ASP A 287 23.31 -23.93 -6.66
N ASN A 288 22.46 -23.28 -5.86
CA ASN A 288 22.42 -23.41 -4.41
C ASN A 288 21.02 -23.74 -3.85
N TYR A 289 20.09 -24.13 -4.68
CA TYR A 289 18.76 -24.57 -4.31
C TYR A 289 18.12 -25.43 -5.40
N ASP A 290 17.35 -26.44 -5.01
CA ASP A 290 16.65 -27.29 -5.96
C ASP A 290 15.39 -26.58 -6.52
N ALA A 291 15.63 -25.73 -7.50
CA ALA A 291 14.60 -24.95 -8.19
C ALA A 291 15.09 -24.50 -9.56
N ILE A 292 14.15 -24.20 -10.46
CA ILE A 292 14.44 -23.54 -11.73
C ILE A 292 14.29 -22.03 -11.63
N GLU A 293 15.10 -21.28 -12.36
CA GLU A 293 15.00 -19.81 -12.46
C GLU A 293 13.96 -19.43 -13.49
N ILE A 294 13.01 -18.62 -13.07
CA ILE A 294 12.00 -17.98 -13.92
C ILE A 294 12.31 -16.48 -14.03
N PRO A 295 12.93 -16.03 -15.11
CA PRO A 295 13.38 -14.64 -15.20
C PRO A 295 12.24 -13.62 -15.31
N PHE A 296 11.05 -14.04 -15.76
CA PHE A 296 9.88 -13.19 -15.94
C PHE A 296 8.60 -13.96 -15.60
N THR A 297 7.63 -13.30 -14.99
CA THR A 297 6.34 -13.92 -14.59
C THR A 297 5.59 -14.56 -15.78
N GLU A 298 5.72 -13.99 -16.97
CA GLU A 298 5.05 -14.47 -18.18
C GLU A 298 5.62 -15.79 -18.73
N VAL A 299 6.74 -16.26 -18.20
CA VAL A 299 7.36 -17.52 -18.63
C VAL A 299 7.31 -18.60 -17.56
N ILE A 300 6.46 -18.45 -16.56
CA ILE A 300 6.14 -19.53 -15.62
C ILE A 300 5.51 -20.68 -16.42
N PRO A 301 6.07 -21.90 -16.37
CA PRO A 301 5.52 -23.03 -17.12
C PRO A 301 4.30 -23.66 -16.44
N ASN A 302 3.42 -24.26 -17.25
CA ASN A 302 2.24 -24.98 -16.75
C ASN A 302 2.50 -26.46 -16.47
N ASP A 303 3.62 -26.99 -16.96
CA ASP A 303 3.99 -28.41 -16.97
C ASP A 303 5.21 -28.73 -16.07
N TYR A 304 5.58 -27.84 -15.16
CA TYR A 304 6.64 -28.06 -14.17
C TYR A 304 6.06 -28.14 -12.76
N GLU A 305 6.36 -29.24 -12.05
CA GLU A 305 5.83 -29.51 -10.71
C GLU A 305 6.82 -29.17 -9.58
N GLY A 306 8.08 -28.88 -9.92
CA GLY A 306 9.13 -28.51 -8.97
C GLY A 306 9.02 -27.07 -8.48
N VAL A 307 9.99 -26.68 -7.67
CA VAL A 307 10.07 -25.30 -7.14
C VAL A 307 10.61 -24.36 -8.22
N MET A 308 10.03 -23.18 -8.30
CA MET A 308 10.37 -22.12 -9.26
C MET A 308 10.71 -20.83 -8.52
N GLY A 309 11.88 -20.25 -8.80
CA GLY A 309 12.25 -18.93 -8.32
C GLY A 309 11.75 -17.85 -9.28
N VAL A 310 10.74 -17.09 -8.89
CA VAL A 310 10.11 -16.05 -9.70
C VAL A 310 10.48 -14.65 -9.23
N PRO A 311 10.44 -13.63 -10.10
CA PRO A 311 10.62 -12.24 -9.68
C PRO A 311 9.61 -11.85 -8.60
N ILE A 312 10.02 -11.01 -7.64
CA ILE A 312 9.14 -10.56 -6.55
C ILE A 312 7.87 -9.86 -7.06
N SER A 313 7.90 -9.26 -8.24
CA SER A 313 6.74 -8.69 -8.93
C SER A 313 5.66 -9.72 -9.31
N PHE A 314 5.95 -11.02 -9.20
CA PHE A 314 4.94 -12.07 -9.30
C PHE A 314 3.80 -11.88 -8.27
N LEU A 315 4.11 -11.33 -7.10
CA LEU A 315 3.11 -11.10 -6.04
C LEU A 315 1.96 -10.19 -6.48
N ASP A 316 2.15 -9.33 -7.49
CA ASP A 316 1.08 -8.53 -8.10
C ASP A 316 0.02 -9.37 -8.84
N LYS A 317 0.38 -10.60 -9.20
CA LYS A 317 -0.44 -11.52 -9.99
C LYS A 317 -0.62 -12.87 -9.28
N TYR A 318 -0.29 -12.92 -8.00
CA TYR A 318 -0.38 -14.14 -7.21
C TYR A 318 -1.83 -14.60 -7.08
N CYS A 319 -2.08 -15.84 -7.52
CA CYS A 319 -3.35 -16.54 -7.36
C CYS A 319 -3.13 -17.72 -6.40
N PRO A 320 -3.70 -17.70 -5.19
CA PRO A 320 -3.46 -18.73 -4.17
C PRO A 320 -4.07 -20.09 -4.53
N GLU A 321 -5.02 -20.14 -5.45
CA GLU A 321 -5.58 -21.38 -5.99
C GLU A 321 -4.62 -22.07 -7.00
N GLN A 322 -3.78 -21.27 -7.67
CA GLN A 322 -2.87 -21.77 -8.71
C GLN A 322 -1.47 -22.07 -8.19
N PHE A 323 -1.02 -21.32 -7.18
CA PHE A 323 0.34 -21.44 -6.67
C PHE A 323 0.38 -21.47 -5.13
N GLU A 324 1.45 -22.10 -4.64
CA GLU A 324 1.89 -22.05 -3.26
C GLU A 324 3.18 -21.23 -3.16
N ILE A 325 3.29 -20.33 -2.18
CA ILE A 325 4.53 -19.62 -1.86
C ILE A 325 5.34 -20.48 -0.89
N ILE A 326 6.49 -20.97 -1.34
CA ILE A 326 7.42 -21.79 -0.52
C ILE A 326 8.22 -20.89 0.42
N GLY A 327 8.67 -19.73 -0.06
CA GLY A 327 9.44 -18.78 0.73
C GLY A 327 10.15 -17.74 -0.13
N ASN A 328 10.89 -16.86 0.51
CA ASN A 328 11.85 -16.00 -0.16
C ASN A 328 13.28 -16.50 0.09
N GLU A 329 14.26 -15.81 -0.48
CA GLU A 329 15.67 -16.16 -0.37
C GLU A 329 16.19 -16.24 1.09
N TYR A 330 15.55 -15.50 2.03
CA TYR A 330 15.91 -15.50 3.46
C TYR A 330 15.25 -16.66 4.21
N ASP A 331 13.97 -16.93 3.93
CA ASP A 331 13.24 -18.05 4.56
C ASP A 331 13.87 -19.40 4.23
N LEU A 332 14.38 -19.55 3.01
CA LEU A 332 15.00 -20.78 2.54
C LEU A 332 16.46 -20.93 2.99
N ASN A 333 16.99 -20.01 3.79
CA ASN A 333 18.37 -20.00 4.26
C ASN A 333 19.39 -20.23 3.14
N LEU A 334 19.14 -19.67 1.96
CA LEU A 334 20.04 -19.82 0.82
C LEU A 334 21.44 -19.31 1.19
N SER A 335 22.45 -20.01 0.73
CA SER A 335 23.84 -19.60 0.96
C SER A 335 24.05 -18.14 0.55
N LYS A 336 24.61 -17.33 1.45
CA LYS A 336 24.76 -15.87 1.27
C LYS A 336 23.44 -15.10 1.12
N GLY A 337 22.28 -15.68 1.52
CA GLY A 337 20.96 -15.05 1.47
C GLY A 337 20.50 -14.64 0.08
N ARG A 338 20.92 -15.36 -0.98
CA ARG A 338 20.57 -15.09 -2.38
C ARG A 338 20.60 -16.35 -3.24
N GLY A 339 19.77 -16.36 -4.30
CA GLY A 339 19.86 -17.36 -5.37
C GLY A 339 21.01 -17.05 -6.33
N TYR A 340 21.68 -18.09 -6.79
CA TYR A 340 22.72 -18.01 -7.81
C TYR A 340 22.39 -18.95 -8.97
N VAL A 341 22.64 -18.46 -10.18
CA VAL A 341 22.49 -19.22 -11.42
C VAL A 341 23.75 -19.02 -12.25
N ASN A 342 24.46 -20.11 -12.58
CA ASN A 342 25.74 -20.08 -13.31
C ASN A 342 26.76 -19.13 -12.65
N GLY A 343 26.85 -19.17 -11.31
CA GLY A 343 27.73 -18.30 -10.51
C GLY A 343 27.30 -16.84 -10.43
N LYS A 344 26.19 -16.43 -11.05
CA LYS A 344 25.66 -15.06 -11.02
C LYS A 344 24.51 -14.94 -10.05
N ARG A 345 24.53 -13.88 -9.26
CA ARG A 345 23.48 -13.57 -8.31
C ARG A 345 22.19 -13.16 -9.02
N CYS A 346 21.08 -13.78 -8.63
CA CYS A 346 19.73 -13.33 -8.99
C CYS A 346 19.25 -12.20 -8.07
N TYR A 347 18.40 -11.33 -8.60
CA TYR A 347 17.75 -10.28 -7.79
C TYR A 347 16.45 -10.82 -7.20
N GLY A 348 16.08 -10.33 -6.01
CA GLY A 348 14.89 -10.62 -5.21
C GLY A 348 13.91 -11.63 -5.81
N ARG A 349 13.90 -12.83 -5.27
CA ARG A 349 13.05 -13.93 -5.73
C ARG A 349 12.08 -14.37 -4.64
N VAL A 350 10.92 -14.80 -5.11
CA VAL A 350 9.98 -15.61 -4.36
C VAL A 350 9.99 -17.00 -4.96
N PHE A 351 10.07 -18.02 -4.13
CA PHE A 351 10.04 -19.40 -4.56
C PHE A 351 8.61 -19.93 -4.44
N ILE A 352 8.10 -20.45 -5.52
CA ILE A 352 6.72 -20.91 -5.64
C ILE A 352 6.68 -22.36 -6.17
N ARG A 353 5.55 -23.00 -5.95
CA ARG A 353 5.19 -24.26 -6.58
C ARG A 353 3.78 -24.13 -7.15
N LYS A 354 3.53 -24.75 -8.29
CA LYS A 354 2.18 -24.90 -8.82
C LYS A 354 1.39 -25.90 -7.96
N LYS A 355 0.12 -25.62 -7.73
CA LYS A 355 -0.83 -26.52 -7.06
C LYS A 355 -1.49 -27.48 -8.02
#